data_de41d0f92cf59bb6ef6dcf9306f7961c
#
_entry.id   de41d0f92cf59bb6ef6dcf9306f7961c
#
_cell.length_a   1.000
_cell.length_b   1.000
_cell.length_c   1.000
_cell.angle_alpha   90.00
_cell.angle_beta   90.00
_cell.angle_gamma   90.00
#
_symmetry.space_group_name_H-M   'P 1'
#
loop_
_entity.id
_entity.type
_entity.pdbx_description
1 polymer ?
#
loop_
_entity_poly.entity_id
_entity_poly.type
_entity_poly.pdbx_seq_one_letter_code
_entity_poly.pdbx_strand_id
1 'polypeptide(L)'
;IGKNAAKLRTRGDDNVVIGTSAGGTSSSDFGDKNVFIGLSTGAAINSTNSDSNVFIGNLAGTAGQQSISNVLIGDQAGKTLTNSSRNVAIGVFAGTGFGVTNTTTENGVYIGQYARTSATNANNEIVIGSEAVGHGTDTITFGDNQITDVYFASGSSTGATFHGIKDFAGNISGSSTSTGSFGAIQSVGNITPKTDD
;
A
#
# COMPACT_ATOMS: atom_id res chain seq x y z
N ILE A 1 20.99 -13.40 12.94
CA ILE A 1 22.35 -12.83 12.94
C ILE A 1 22.27 -11.36 13.35
N GLY A 2 22.99 -10.95 14.38
CA GLY A 2 23.05 -9.57 14.86
C GLY A 2 22.91 -9.46 16.37
N LYS A 3 23.38 -8.32 16.96
CA LYS A 3 23.28 -8.10 18.40
C LYS A 3 21.79 -8.07 18.81
N ASN A 4 21.41 -8.91 19.75
CA ASN A 4 20.04 -9.05 20.24
C ASN A 4 18.98 -9.44 19.17
N ALA A 5 19.37 -10.00 18.02
CA ALA A 5 18.41 -10.57 17.07
C ALA A 5 17.61 -11.70 17.76
N ALA A 6 16.31 -11.63 17.74
CA ALA A 6 15.38 -12.58 18.37
C ALA A 6 15.74 -12.98 19.82
N LYS A 7 16.33 -12.06 20.59
CA LYS A 7 17.03 -12.37 21.87
C LYS A 7 16.20 -13.08 22.94
N LEU A 8 14.93 -12.78 23.03
CA LEU A 8 14.04 -13.31 24.08
C LEU A 8 12.95 -14.25 23.53
N ARG A 9 13.13 -14.75 22.31
CA ARG A 9 12.16 -15.62 21.67
C ARG A 9 12.35 -17.06 22.10
N THR A 10 11.28 -17.73 22.45
CA THR A 10 11.27 -19.11 22.89
C THR A 10 10.59 -20.05 21.91
N ARG A 11 9.80 -19.50 20.98
CA ARG A 11 9.05 -20.24 19.94
C ARG A 11 9.12 -19.50 18.61
N GLY A 12 8.82 -20.24 17.57
CA GLY A 12 8.77 -19.76 16.18
C GLY A 12 9.72 -20.56 15.31
N ASP A 13 9.16 -21.28 14.34
CA ASP A 13 9.91 -22.14 13.42
C ASP A 13 10.08 -21.44 12.07
N ASP A 14 11.12 -21.84 11.33
CA ASP A 14 11.39 -21.40 9.97
C ASP A 14 11.57 -19.87 9.80
N ASN A 15 12.07 -19.17 10.83
CA ASN A 15 12.27 -17.73 10.77
C ASN A 15 13.69 -17.34 10.33
N VAL A 16 13.80 -16.30 9.48
CA VAL A 16 15.06 -15.63 9.15
C VAL A 16 15.11 -14.29 9.85
N VAL A 17 16.07 -14.11 10.79
CA VAL A 17 16.22 -12.88 11.57
C VAL A 17 17.64 -12.34 11.46
N ILE A 18 17.82 -11.21 10.79
CA ILE A 18 19.12 -10.59 10.53
C ILE A 18 19.08 -9.10 10.87
N GLY A 19 19.90 -8.66 11.80
CA GLY A 19 20.03 -7.25 12.17
C GLY A 19 20.01 -7.05 13.68
N THR A 20 20.54 -5.92 14.13
CA THR A 20 20.52 -5.56 15.55
C THR A 20 19.07 -5.38 16.01
N SER A 21 18.69 -6.08 17.06
CA SER A 21 17.33 -6.07 17.63
C SER A 21 16.20 -6.45 16.64
N ALA A 22 16.54 -7.09 15.52
CA ALA A 22 15.54 -7.63 14.60
C ALA A 22 14.70 -8.70 15.31
N GLY A 23 13.40 -8.80 14.98
CA GLY A 23 12.45 -9.68 15.66
C GLY A 23 12.11 -9.21 17.08
N GLY A 24 12.55 -8.02 17.46
CA GLY A 24 12.25 -7.40 18.73
C GLY A 24 12.96 -7.98 19.95
N THR A 25 12.66 -7.39 21.11
CA THR A 25 13.22 -7.75 22.42
C THR A 25 12.13 -8.14 23.42
N SER A 26 10.89 -8.27 22.97
CA SER A 26 9.78 -8.72 23.81
C SER A 26 9.97 -10.20 24.18
N SER A 27 9.50 -10.59 25.34
CA SER A 27 9.52 -11.98 25.81
C SER A 27 8.44 -12.87 25.15
N SER A 28 7.62 -12.32 24.27
CA SER A 28 6.59 -13.05 23.57
C SER A 28 7.11 -13.64 22.25
N ASP A 29 6.54 -14.72 21.81
CA ASP A 29 6.88 -15.36 20.55
C ASP A 29 6.41 -14.53 19.36
N PHE A 30 6.96 -14.76 18.17
CA PHE A 30 6.64 -13.98 16.98
C PHE A 30 6.12 -14.80 15.80
N GLY A 31 5.65 -16.03 16.05
CA GLY A 31 5.10 -16.91 15.02
C GLY A 31 6.15 -17.54 14.10
N ASP A 32 5.70 -18.08 13.00
CA ASP A 32 6.48 -18.92 12.10
C ASP A 32 6.67 -18.29 10.71
N LYS A 33 7.70 -18.76 10.00
CA LYS A 33 7.93 -18.42 8.58
C LYS A 33 8.11 -16.93 8.29
N ASN A 34 8.69 -16.18 9.24
CA ASN A 34 8.93 -14.76 9.08
C ASN A 34 10.35 -14.48 8.56
N VAL A 35 10.49 -13.42 7.77
CA VAL A 35 11.77 -12.86 7.35
C VAL A 35 11.88 -11.44 7.91
N PHE A 36 12.78 -11.21 8.87
CA PHE A 36 13.08 -9.91 9.46
C PHE A 36 14.54 -9.53 9.18
N ILE A 37 14.76 -8.57 8.31
CA ILE A 37 16.10 -8.12 7.91
C ILE A 37 16.22 -6.60 8.10
N GLY A 38 17.02 -6.17 9.07
CA GLY A 38 17.27 -4.75 9.36
C GLY A 38 17.29 -4.44 10.84
N LEU A 39 17.67 -3.21 11.16
CA LEU A 39 17.69 -2.72 12.55
C LEU A 39 16.26 -2.64 13.10
N SER A 40 16.00 -3.27 14.22
CA SER A 40 14.71 -3.24 14.94
C SER A 40 13.49 -3.57 14.07
N THR A 41 13.68 -4.34 13.02
CA THR A 41 12.61 -4.82 12.15
C THR A 41 11.68 -5.75 12.93
N GLY A 42 10.36 -5.55 12.82
CA GLY A 42 9.37 -6.37 13.54
C GLY A 42 9.47 -6.25 15.07
N ALA A 43 9.91 -5.12 15.61
CA ALA A 43 10.27 -4.99 17.02
C ALA A 43 9.09 -5.19 18.00
N ALA A 44 7.87 -4.84 17.64
CA ALA A 44 6.69 -4.98 18.50
C ALA A 44 5.88 -6.26 18.26
N ILE A 45 6.30 -7.13 17.37
CA ILE A 45 5.63 -8.41 17.18
C ILE A 45 5.66 -9.20 18.50
N ASN A 46 4.49 -9.58 18.98
CA ASN A 46 4.33 -10.22 20.28
C ASN A 46 3.23 -11.31 20.28
N SER A 47 2.95 -11.88 19.12
CA SER A 47 1.91 -12.91 18.96
C SER A 47 2.45 -14.14 18.26
N THR A 48 2.11 -15.32 18.79
CA THR A 48 2.38 -16.62 18.15
C THR A 48 1.67 -16.79 16.81
N ASN A 49 0.72 -15.92 16.47
CA ASN A 49 -0.03 -15.94 15.22
C ASN A 49 0.49 -14.90 14.22
N SER A 50 1.70 -14.37 14.41
CA SER A 50 2.28 -13.40 13.48
C SER A 50 3.14 -14.12 12.44
N ASP A 51 2.49 -14.78 11.49
CA ASP A 51 3.12 -15.71 10.57
C ASP A 51 3.32 -15.14 9.17
N SER A 52 4.33 -15.69 8.47
CA SER A 52 4.53 -15.48 7.05
C SER A 52 4.76 -14.02 6.63
N ASN A 53 5.41 -13.24 7.49
CA ASN A 53 5.72 -11.85 7.19
C ASN A 53 7.13 -11.70 6.58
N VAL A 54 7.27 -10.77 5.64
CA VAL A 54 8.56 -10.34 5.09
C VAL A 54 8.76 -8.87 5.41
N PHE A 55 9.59 -8.55 6.40
CA PHE A 55 9.95 -7.18 6.79
C PHE A 55 11.43 -6.95 6.49
N ILE A 56 11.72 -6.04 5.59
CA ILE A 56 13.10 -5.72 5.19
C ILE A 56 13.31 -4.20 5.23
N GLY A 57 14.21 -3.77 6.08
CA GLY A 57 14.54 -2.35 6.24
C GLY A 57 14.69 -1.95 7.71
N ASN A 58 15.29 -0.80 7.95
CA ASN A 58 15.36 -0.22 9.28
C ASN A 58 13.94 0.08 9.77
N LEU A 59 13.59 -0.39 10.95
CA LEU A 59 12.29 -0.17 11.60
C LEU A 59 11.06 -0.60 10.75
N ALA A 60 11.21 -1.48 9.76
CA ALA A 60 10.07 -2.00 9.01
C ALA A 60 9.16 -2.83 9.94
N GLY A 61 7.86 -2.59 9.89
CA GLY A 61 6.85 -3.30 10.69
C GLY A 61 7.01 -3.17 12.20
N THR A 62 7.57 -2.07 12.70
CA THR A 62 7.87 -1.93 14.13
C THR A 62 6.66 -1.91 15.05
N ALA A 63 5.49 -1.49 14.60
CA ALA A 63 4.25 -1.49 15.38
C ALA A 63 3.44 -2.80 15.27
N GLY A 64 3.84 -3.71 14.39
CA GLY A 64 3.11 -4.95 14.11
C GLY A 64 3.03 -5.85 15.34
N GLN A 65 1.88 -5.86 16.02
CA GLN A 65 1.66 -6.73 17.18
C GLN A 65 1.15 -8.09 16.74
N GLN A 66 0.08 -8.15 15.96
CA GLN A 66 -0.45 -9.35 15.34
C GLN A 66 -0.52 -9.12 13.84
N SER A 67 0.48 -9.58 13.12
CA SER A 67 0.65 -9.32 11.69
C SER A 67 0.81 -10.62 10.93
N ILE A 68 0.00 -10.83 9.89
CA ILE A 68 0.02 -12.07 9.11
C ILE A 68 0.16 -11.75 7.63
N SER A 69 1.12 -12.42 6.97
CA SER A 69 1.27 -12.38 5.52
C SER A 69 1.49 -10.97 4.94
N ASN A 70 2.24 -10.13 5.65
CA ASN A 70 2.60 -8.80 5.14
C ASN A 70 3.98 -8.82 4.47
N VAL A 71 4.13 -8.00 3.43
CA VAL A 71 5.41 -7.70 2.78
C VAL A 71 5.72 -6.22 2.96
N LEU A 72 6.67 -5.89 3.85
CA LEU A 72 7.05 -4.51 4.19
C LEU A 72 8.52 -4.31 3.86
N ILE A 73 8.82 -3.56 2.81
CA ILE A 73 10.20 -3.37 2.31
C ILE A 73 10.51 -1.88 2.20
N GLY A 74 11.47 -1.42 2.99
CA GLY A 74 11.94 -0.04 3.03
C GLY A 74 12.17 0.47 4.46
N ASP A 75 12.88 1.58 4.59
CA ASP A 75 13.03 2.25 5.87
C ASP A 75 11.67 2.66 6.40
N GLN A 76 11.33 2.18 7.60
CA GLN A 76 10.06 2.43 8.27
C GLN A 76 8.80 2.03 7.48
N ALA A 77 8.92 1.13 6.48
CA ALA A 77 7.75 0.59 5.79
C ALA A 77 6.81 -0.09 6.80
N GLY A 78 5.52 0.21 6.72
CA GLY A 78 4.51 -0.32 7.64
C GLY A 78 4.72 0.02 9.11
N LYS A 79 5.45 1.07 9.44
CA LYS A 79 5.80 1.42 10.83
C LYS A 79 4.61 1.60 11.76
N THR A 80 3.48 2.04 11.26
CA THR A 80 2.24 2.28 12.03
C THR A 80 1.22 1.14 11.92
N LEU A 81 1.51 0.12 11.10
CA LEU A 81 0.63 -1.04 10.97
C LEU A 81 0.68 -1.87 12.25
N THR A 82 -0.45 -1.98 12.94
CA THR A 82 -0.56 -2.76 14.18
C THR A 82 -1.10 -4.16 13.88
N ASN A 83 -2.37 -4.42 14.02
CA ASN A 83 -2.99 -5.72 13.77
C ASN A 83 -3.40 -5.85 12.29
N SER A 84 -2.43 -5.87 11.40
CA SER A 84 -2.64 -5.72 9.95
C SER A 84 -2.23 -6.99 9.20
N SER A 85 -2.98 -7.36 8.17
CA SER A 85 -2.74 -8.61 7.44
C SER A 85 -2.83 -8.43 5.94
N ARG A 86 -2.03 -9.23 5.22
CA ARG A 86 -2.05 -9.32 3.75
C ARG A 86 -1.77 -7.99 3.04
N ASN A 87 -0.91 -7.17 3.62
CA ASN A 87 -0.51 -5.91 3.00
C ASN A 87 0.84 -6.02 2.30
N VAL A 88 0.99 -5.24 1.23
CA VAL A 88 2.26 -5.02 0.54
C VAL A 88 2.61 -3.54 0.68
N ALA A 89 3.70 -3.21 1.35
CA ALA A 89 4.21 -1.84 1.47
C ALA A 89 5.68 -1.79 1.03
N ILE A 90 5.96 -1.10 -0.08
CA ILE A 90 7.30 -1.03 -0.67
C ILE A 90 7.69 0.45 -0.86
N GLY A 91 8.69 0.87 -0.13
CA GLY A 91 9.22 2.24 -0.15
C GLY A 91 9.43 2.79 1.26
N VAL A 92 10.17 3.89 1.36
CA VAL A 92 10.41 4.59 2.63
C VAL A 92 9.07 5.11 3.17
N PHE A 93 8.73 4.75 4.40
CA PHE A 93 7.44 5.07 5.04
C PHE A 93 6.19 4.60 4.29
N ALA A 94 6.31 3.68 3.31
CA ALA A 94 5.15 3.12 2.63
C ALA A 94 4.23 2.38 3.62
N GLY A 95 2.92 2.41 3.41
CA GLY A 95 1.93 1.76 4.26
C GLY A 95 1.76 2.38 5.65
N THR A 96 2.28 3.59 5.87
CA THR A 96 2.04 4.32 7.13
C THR A 96 0.73 5.11 7.06
N GLY A 97 0.15 5.45 8.19
CA GLY A 97 -1.05 6.30 8.23
C GLY A 97 -0.73 7.78 8.01
N PHE A 98 -1.55 8.44 7.20
CA PHE A 98 -1.50 9.90 7.05
C PHE A 98 -2.34 10.57 8.13
N GLY A 99 -1.67 11.17 9.09
CA GLY A 99 -2.35 11.79 10.23
C GLY A 99 -3.03 10.81 11.20
N VAL A 100 -2.84 9.49 10.99
CA VAL A 100 -3.37 8.44 11.85
C VAL A 100 -2.25 7.56 12.38
N THR A 101 -2.39 7.11 13.62
CA THR A 101 -1.49 6.17 14.29
C THR A 101 -2.22 4.84 14.50
N ASN A 102 -1.48 3.74 14.61
CA ASN A 102 -2.07 2.42 14.86
C ASN A 102 -3.07 2.01 13.76
N THR A 103 -2.60 1.99 12.54
CA THR A 103 -3.42 1.56 11.39
C THR A 103 -3.62 0.04 11.40
N THR A 104 -4.84 -0.41 11.16
CA THR A 104 -5.22 -1.82 11.01
C THR A 104 -5.72 -2.07 9.59
N THR A 105 -4.80 -2.01 8.62
CA THR A 105 -5.16 -2.22 7.22
C THR A 105 -5.11 -3.70 6.85
N GLU A 106 -6.00 -4.11 5.96
CA GLU A 106 -6.00 -5.46 5.39
C GLU A 106 -6.05 -5.40 3.88
N ASN A 107 -5.38 -6.34 3.22
CA ASN A 107 -5.36 -6.47 1.77
C ASN A 107 -4.93 -5.19 1.04
N GLY A 108 -4.11 -4.36 1.69
CA GLY A 108 -3.63 -3.08 1.15
C GLY A 108 -2.37 -3.23 0.30
N VAL A 109 -2.23 -2.38 -0.73
CA VAL A 109 -1.01 -2.26 -1.55
C VAL A 109 -0.55 -0.81 -1.54
N TYR A 110 0.63 -0.55 -0.99
CA TYR A 110 1.24 0.78 -0.85
C TYR A 110 2.63 0.77 -1.50
N ILE A 111 2.78 1.34 -2.67
CA ILE A 111 4.05 1.33 -3.41
C ILE A 111 4.49 2.75 -3.71
N GLY A 112 5.62 3.14 -3.18
CA GLY A 112 6.22 4.46 -3.31
C GLY A 112 6.64 5.04 -1.96
N GLN A 113 7.58 5.98 -1.99
CA GLN A 113 7.96 6.72 -0.80
C GLN A 113 6.73 7.46 -0.25
N TYR A 114 6.41 7.30 1.03
CA TYR A 114 5.24 7.89 1.65
C TYR A 114 3.88 7.56 0.99
N ALA A 115 3.78 6.48 0.18
CA ALA A 115 2.48 5.95 -0.22
C ALA A 115 1.74 5.42 1.01
N ARG A 116 0.57 5.98 1.37
CA ARG A 116 -0.02 5.77 2.69
C ARG A 116 -1.55 5.82 2.69
N THR A 117 -2.13 5.20 3.72
CA THR A 117 -3.58 5.28 3.95
C THR A 117 -3.97 6.59 4.65
N SER A 118 -5.16 7.10 4.38
CA SER A 118 -5.80 8.17 5.16
C SER A 118 -6.74 7.65 6.25
N ALA A 119 -6.95 6.34 6.33
CA ALA A 119 -7.91 5.72 7.24
C ALA A 119 -7.23 4.73 8.20
N THR A 120 -7.78 4.56 9.40
CA THR A 120 -7.28 3.62 10.40
C THR A 120 -7.58 2.17 10.09
N ASN A 121 -8.66 1.88 9.35
CA ASN A 121 -9.17 0.54 9.07
C ASN A 121 -9.43 0.33 7.57
N ALA A 122 -8.51 0.79 6.71
CA ALA A 122 -8.66 0.59 5.27
C ALA A 122 -8.55 -0.90 4.91
N ASN A 123 -9.44 -1.39 4.05
CA ASN A 123 -9.41 -2.74 3.51
C ASN A 123 -9.47 -2.68 1.99
N ASN A 124 -8.67 -3.51 1.32
CA ASN A 124 -8.63 -3.55 -0.13
C ASN A 124 -8.33 -2.16 -0.77
N GLU A 125 -7.33 -1.47 -0.20
CA GLU A 125 -6.89 -0.15 -0.69
C GLU A 125 -5.59 -0.30 -1.48
N ILE A 126 -5.51 0.30 -2.65
CA ILE A 126 -4.30 0.32 -3.48
C ILE A 126 -3.84 1.77 -3.64
N VAL A 127 -2.59 2.06 -3.24
CA VAL A 127 -1.97 3.39 -3.31
C VAL A 127 -0.61 3.26 -3.98
N ILE A 128 -0.44 3.83 -5.14
CA ILE A 128 0.79 3.75 -5.92
C ILE A 128 1.25 5.15 -6.31
N GLY A 129 2.44 5.51 -5.89
CA GLY A 129 3.07 6.80 -6.18
C GLY A 129 3.77 7.38 -4.97
N SER A 130 4.78 8.22 -5.20
CA SER A 130 5.43 8.98 -4.13
C SER A 130 4.42 9.94 -3.51
N GLU A 131 4.37 9.98 -2.18
CA GLU A 131 3.48 10.85 -1.39
C GLU A 131 1.96 10.65 -1.63
N ALA A 132 1.60 9.64 -2.42
CA ALA A 132 0.20 9.31 -2.68
C ALA A 132 -0.54 8.99 -1.38
N VAL A 133 -1.74 9.52 -1.23
CA VAL A 133 -2.59 9.31 -0.07
C VAL A 133 -3.87 8.59 -0.49
N GLY A 134 -4.14 7.46 0.11
CA GLY A 134 -5.32 6.66 -0.17
C GLY A 134 -6.62 7.35 0.27
N HIS A 135 -7.73 6.82 -0.21
CA HIS A 135 -9.07 7.34 0.07
C HIS A 135 -9.92 6.36 0.90
N GLY A 136 -9.29 5.31 1.46
CA GLY A 136 -9.93 4.32 2.32
C GLY A 136 -10.34 3.05 1.60
N THR A 137 -11.23 2.29 2.21
CA THR A 137 -11.66 0.97 1.76
C THR A 137 -12.16 0.93 0.32
N ASP A 138 -11.75 -0.13 -0.41
CA ASP A 138 -12.17 -0.42 -1.78
C ASP A 138 -11.81 0.68 -2.79
N THR A 139 -10.64 1.33 -2.62
CA THR A 139 -10.17 2.40 -3.51
C THR A 139 -8.81 2.10 -4.15
N ILE A 140 -8.59 2.70 -5.31
CA ILE A 140 -7.28 2.72 -5.98
C ILE A 140 -6.88 4.18 -6.18
N THR A 141 -5.68 4.54 -5.73
CA THR A 141 -5.07 5.86 -5.91
C THR A 141 -3.76 5.73 -6.69
N PHE A 142 -3.64 6.46 -7.78
CA PHE A 142 -2.40 6.59 -8.55
C PHE A 142 -1.85 8.01 -8.42
N GLY A 143 -0.69 8.14 -7.78
CA GLY A 143 -0.02 9.41 -7.60
C GLY A 143 -0.62 10.32 -6.53
N ASP A 144 -0.03 11.48 -6.40
CA ASP A 144 -0.45 12.57 -5.52
C ASP A 144 -1.21 13.66 -6.32
N ASN A 145 -1.46 14.80 -5.69
CA ASN A 145 -2.14 15.93 -6.32
C ASN A 145 -1.29 16.70 -7.36
N GLN A 146 -0.04 16.28 -7.60
CA GLN A 146 0.85 16.88 -8.60
C GLN A 146 0.87 16.08 -9.91
N ILE A 147 0.28 14.88 -9.93
CA ILE A 147 0.16 14.09 -11.15
C ILE A 147 -0.87 14.75 -12.08
N THR A 148 -0.40 15.21 -13.22
CA THR A 148 -1.24 15.85 -14.26
C THR A 148 -1.74 14.86 -15.30
N ASP A 149 -0.97 13.80 -15.54
CA ASP A 149 -1.27 12.85 -16.61
C ASP A 149 -1.06 11.41 -16.16
N VAL A 150 -2.03 10.54 -16.42
CA VAL A 150 -1.92 9.10 -16.23
C VAL A 150 -2.10 8.41 -17.57
N TYR A 151 -1.05 7.77 -18.06
CA TYR A 151 -1.06 7.05 -19.33
C TYR A 151 -1.44 5.59 -19.12
N PHE A 152 -2.56 5.19 -19.65
CA PHE A 152 -2.94 3.78 -19.77
C PHE A 152 -2.68 3.32 -21.20
N ALA A 153 -1.71 2.45 -21.41
CA ALA A 153 -1.19 2.03 -22.70
C ALA A 153 -0.42 3.13 -23.47
N SER A 154 0.90 2.98 -23.51
CA SER A 154 1.80 3.78 -24.34
C SER A 154 2.17 3.02 -25.63
N GLY A 155 1.33 3.05 -26.63
CA GLY A 155 1.60 2.38 -27.90
C GLY A 155 0.59 2.74 -28.97
N SER A 156 0.99 2.62 -30.22
CA SER A 156 0.36 3.33 -31.32
C SER A 156 -0.93 2.75 -31.90
N SER A 157 -1.49 1.64 -31.43
CA SER A 157 -2.54 1.04 -32.24
C SER A 157 -3.82 0.54 -31.55
N THR A 158 -3.85 0.32 -30.26
CA THR A 158 -5.05 -0.28 -29.67
C THR A 158 -5.63 0.42 -28.46
N GLY A 159 -4.96 1.43 -27.89
CA GLY A 159 -5.49 2.18 -26.75
C GLY A 159 -5.84 1.31 -25.53
N ALA A 160 -6.19 1.94 -24.45
CA ALA A 160 -6.71 1.26 -23.26
C ALA A 160 -8.24 1.10 -23.35
N THR A 161 -8.74 -0.06 -22.98
CA THR A 161 -10.18 -0.29 -22.86
C THR A 161 -10.58 -0.22 -21.39
N PHE A 162 -11.50 0.66 -21.05
CA PHE A 162 -12.03 0.79 -19.70
C PHE A 162 -13.42 0.14 -19.63
N HIS A 163 -13.56 -0.87 -18.79
CA HIS A 163 -14.83 -1.55 -18.57
C HIS A 163 -15.46 -1.10 -17.24
N GLY A 164 -16.78 -0.94 -17.22
CA GLY A 164 -17.53 -0.72 -15.99
C GLY A 164 -17.31 0.64 -15.31
N ILE A 165 -16.89 1.66 -16.06
CA ILE A 165 -16.75 2.99 -15.49
C ILE A 165 -18.14 3.56 -15.22
N LYS A 166 -18.41 3.83 -13.95
CA LYS A 166 -19.70 4.31 -13.49
C LYS A 166 -19.81 5.84 -13.54
N ASP A 167 -18.77 6.51 -13.08
CA ASP A 167 -18.76 7.97 -12.97
C ASP A 167 -17.41 8.56 -13.43
N PHE A 168 -17.48 9.63 -14.22
CA PHE A 168 -16.37 10.52 -14.48
C PHE A 168 -16.65 11.86 -13.79
N ALA A 169 -15.89 12.20 -12.76
CA ALA A 169 -15.93 13.54 -12.18
C ALA A 169 -14.98 14.44 -12.99
N GLY A 170 -15.51 15.17 -13.96
CA GLY A 170 -14.75 16.07 -14.82
C GLY A 170 -15.11 15.96 -16.30
N ASN A 171 -14.39 16.66 -17.15
CA ASN A 171 -14.62 16.65 -18.58
C ASN A 171 -13.89 15.48 -19.25
N ILE A 172 -14.58 14.73 -20.09
CA ILE A 172 -13.96 13.84 -21.06
C ILE A 172 -13.65 14.67 -22.30
N SER A 173 -12.40 15.08 -22.46
CA SER A 173 -11.96 15.81 -23.66
C SER A 173 -11.08 14.91 -24.52
N GLY A 174 -11.38 14.84 -25.83
CA GLY A 174 -10.49 14.28 -26.84
C GLY A 174 -9.51 15.35 -27.34
N SER A 175 -8.36 14.92 -27.87
CA SER A 175 -7.49 15.82 -28.62
C SER A 175 -8.25 16.44 -29.81
N SER A 176 -7.96 17.68 -30.15
CA SER A 176 -8.53 18.36 -31.33
C SER A 176 -8.32 17.63 -32.67
N THR A 177 -7.42 16.64 -32.67
CA THR A 177 -7.11 15.79 -33.84
C THR A 177 -7.69 14.38 -33.74
N SER A 178 -8.34 14.02 -32.62
CA SER A 178 -8.95 12.70 -32.45
C SER A 178 -10.45 12.75 -32.76
N THR A 179 -10.89 11.99 -33.75
CA THR A 179 -12.32 11.68 -33.93
C THR A 179 -12.73 10.68 -32.87
N GLY A 180 -13.38 11.14 -31.78
CA GLY A 180 -14.01 10.24 -30.83
C GLY A 180 -15.21 9.57 -31.47
N SER A 181 -15.14 8.27 -31.73
CA SER A 181 -16.32 7.48 -32.07
C SER A 181 -16.99 7.04 -30.77
N PHE A 182 -18.05 7.72 -30.38
CA PHE A 182 -18.92 7.26 -29.31
C PHE A 182 -20.01 6.38 -29.93
N GLY A 183 -20.03 5.09 -29.62
CA GLY A 183 -20.99 4.15 -30.20
C GLY A 183 -22.44 4.47 -29.88
N ALA A 184 -22.77 4.77 -28.66
CA ALA A 184 -24.05 5.34 -28.22
C ALA A 184 -23.84 6.15 -26.97
N ILE A 185 -24.21 7.42 -26.97
CA ILE A 185 -24.24 8.25 -25.76
C ILE A 185 -25.69 8.25 -25.26
N GLN A 186 -25.96 7.49 -24.20
CA GLN A 186 -27.21 7.66 -23.47
C GLN A 186 -26.98 8.70 -22.38
N SER A 187 -27.55 9.89 -22.54
CA SER A 187 -27.55 10.89 -21.50
C SER A 187 -28.91 10.94 -20.81
N VAL A 188 -28.89 10.91 -19.48
CA VAL A 188 -30.10 11.13 -18.65
C VAL A 188 -30.32 12.63 -18.43
N GLY A 189 -29.50 13.49 -19.04
CA GLY A 189 -29.55 14.95 -18.96
C GLY A 189 -29.31 15.59 -20.34
N ASN A 190 -29.38 16.93 -20.39
CA ASN A 190 -29.18 17.68 -21.63
C ASN A 190 -27.73 17.56 -22.11
N ILE A 191 -27.53 17.08 -23.32
CA ILE A 191 -26.29 17.27 -24.09
C ILE A 191 -26.40 18.65 -24.72
N THR A 192 -25.73 19.65 -24.15
CA THR A 192 -25.58 20.96 -24.80
C THR A 192 -24.28 20.97 -25.61
N PRO A 193 -24.35 20.98 -26.95
CA PRO A 193 -23.16 21.26 -27.75
C PRO A 193 -22.66 22.67 -27.39
N LYS A 194 -21.36 22.78 -27.09
CA LYS A 194 -20.74 24.11 -27.03
C LYS A 194 -20.61 24.59 -28.49
N THR A 195 -21.41 25.55 -28.89
CA THR A 195 -21.17 26.27 -30.13
C THR A 195 -20.07 27.27 -29.87
N ASP A 196 -18.94 27.11 -30.55
CA ASP A 196 -17.91 28.13 -30.59
C ASP A 196 -18.50 29.31 -31.40
N ASP A 197 -18.77 30.45 -30.71
CA ASP A 197 -18.96 31.76 -31.32
C ASP A 197 -17.59 32.40 -31.49
#